data_57cb478084eeed5ec94fc656481a053a
#
_entry.id   57cb478084eeed5ec94fc656481a053a
#
_cell.length_a   1.000
_cell.length_b   1.000
_cell.length_c   1.000
_cell.angle_alpha   90.00
_cell.angle_beta   90.00
_cell.angle_gamma   90.00
#
_symmetry.space_group_name_H-M   'P 1'
#
loop_
_entity.id
_entity.type
_entity.pdbx_description
1 polymer ?
#
loop_
_entity_poly.entity_id
_entity_poly.type
_entity_poly.pdbx_seq_one_letter_code
_entity_poly.pdbx_strand_id
1 'polypeptide(L)'
;QALSMDTTQPIPEETLAPRTLRRQLALRDATTAQLLAEQRPKPYRRFERSHFGDLWQGDAMHGPKLPDPANPDRQRQVFLFAFLDDHTRLVPHAQFYWNEQLPRMEDCFKRAILRYGRPVSVYVDQGSVYKANQFNTICACLGIQRILGTPYYPEGRGKIERFFQFVQSDFLPELAHSSVSSLRQLNQSLLA
;
A
#
# COMPACT_ATOMS: atom_id res chain seq x y z
N GLN A 1 34.34 9.45 -40.26
CA GLN A 1 33.12 9.27 -41.08
C GLN A 1 32.15 8.44 -40.29
N ALA A 2 31.11 9.12 -39.73
CA ALA A 2 30.03 8.45 -39.04
C ALA A 2 29.10 7.79 -40.07
N LEU A 3 29.00 6.48 -40.06
CA LEU A 3 27.99 5.74 -40.79
C LEU A 3 26.65 5.96 -40.12
N SER A 4 25.81 6.81 -40.71
CA SER A 4 24.42 6.91 -40.39
C SER A 4 23.74 5.59 -40.79
N MET A 5 23.40 4.75 -39.83
CA MET A 5 22.54 3.59 -40.06
C MET A 5 21.10 4.05 -40.18
N ASP A 6 20.56 3.90 -41.39
CA ASP A 6 19.16 4.05 -41.68
C ASP A 6 18.36 2.93 -40.95
N THR A 7 17.56 3.32 -39.97
CA THR A 7 16.86 2.41 -39.04
C THR A 7 15.49 1.95 -39.55
N THR A 8 15.17 2.12 -40.84
CA THR A 8 13.81 1.93 -41.38
C THR A 8 13.62 0.65 -42.21
N GLN A 9 14.62 -0.20 -42.38
CA GLN A 9 14.38 -1.49 -43.08
C GLN A 9 14.01 -2.61 -42.10
N PRO A 10 12.87 -3.28 -42.28
CA PRO A 10 12.53 -4.45 -41.48
C PRO A 10 13.54 -5.57 -41.70
N ILE A 11 14.07 -6.11 -40.63
CA ILE A 11 15.01 -7.23 -40.64
C ILE A 11 14.27 -8.48 -41.15
N PRO A 12 14.72 -9.12 -42.24
CA PRO A 12 14.08 -10.34 -42.73
C PRO A 12 14.09 -11.46 -41.67
N GLU A 13 12.95 -12.10 -41.45
CA GLU A 13 12.77 -13.15 -40.42
C GLU A 13 13.74 -14.33 -40.53
N GLU A 14 14.25 -14.61 -41.72
CA GLU A 14 15.18 -15.72 -41.95
C GLU A 14 16.63 -15.49 -41.50
N THR A 15 17.01 -14.27 -41.10
CA THR A 15 18.41 -13.91 -40.82
C THR A 15 18.81 -13.98 -39.35
N LEU A 16 17.90 -14.30 -38.45
CA LEU A 16 18.16 -14.25 -37.01
C LEU A 16 18.30 -15.63 -36.35
N ALA A 17 19.26 -16.43 -36.78
CA ALA A 17 19.63 -17.61 -35.99
C ALA A 17 19.97 -17.15 -34.56
N PRO A 18 19.49 -17.86 -33.50
CA PRO A 18 19.71 -17.46 -32.08
C PRO A 18 21.16 -17.20 -31.72
N ARG A 19 22.08 -17.91 -32.40
CA ARG A 19 23.53 -17.73 -32.23
C ARG A 19 24.04 -16.39 -32.80
N THR A 20 23.52 -15.97 -33.95
CA THR A 20 23.86 -14.69 -34.60
C THR A 20 23.31 -13.52 -33.78
N LEU A 21 22.05 -13.64 -33.28
CA LEU A 21 21.44 -12.65 -32.42
C LEU A 21 22.25 -12.45 -31.13
N ARG A 22 22.60 -13.53 -30.43
CA ARG A 22 23.44 -13.47 -29.22
C ARG A 22 24.78 -12.80 -29.47
N ARG A 23 25.46 -13.12 -30.60
CA ARG A 23 26.71 -12.49 -30.99
C ARG A 23 26.56 -11.00 -31.25
N GLN A 24 25.50 -10.58 -31.95
CA GLN A 24 25.23 -9.17 -32.24
C GLN A 24 24.87 -8.38 -30.98
N LEU A 25 24.13 -8.99 -30.07
CA LEU A 25 23.81 -8.38 -28.77
C LEU A 25 25.08 -8.24 -27.90
N ALA A 26 25.97 -9.24 -27.91
CA ALA A 26 27.25 -9.17 -27.20
C ALA A 26 28.15 -8.06 -27.72
N LEU A 27 28.20 -7.86 -29.04
CA LEU A 27 28.99 -6.80 -29.68
C LEU A 27 28.47 -5.37 -29.40
N ARG A 28 27.23 -5.25 -28.92
CA ARG A 28 26.59 -3.98 -28.57
C ARG A 28 26.42 -3.81 -27.07
N ASP A 29 27.13 -4.58 -26.27
CA ASP A 29 27.01 -4.61 -24.83
C ASP A 29 25.55 -4.78 -24.32
N ALA A 30 24.72 -5.45 -25.14
CA ALA A 30 23.31 -5.70 -24.86
C ALA A 30 23.03 -7.18 -24.57
N THR A 31 23.97 -7.88 -23.91
CA THR A 31 23.73 -9.26 -23.49
C THR A 31 22.66 -9.35 -22.43
N THR A 32 22.00 -10.51 -22.34
CA THR A 32 20.98 -10.76 -21.30
C THR A 32 21.52 -10.47 -19.89
N ALA A 33 22.81 -10.79 -19.63
CA ALA A 33 23.44 -10.50 -18.34
C ALA A 33 23.62 -9.00 -18.09
N GLN A 34 23.93 -8.20 -19.13
CA GLN A 34 24.07 -6.75 -19.04
C GLN A 34 22.69 -6.07 -18.89
N LEU A 35 21.70 -6.49 -19.69
CA LEU A 35 20.33 -6.01 -19.56
C LEU A 35 19.73 -6.34 -18.19
N LEU A 36 19.99 -7.53 -17.64
CA LEU A 36 19.59 -7.89 -16.28
C LEU A 36 20.38 -7.13 -15.22
N ALA A 37 21.64 -6.77 -15.48
CA ALA A 37 22.43 -5.94 -14.57
C ALA A 37 21.95 -4.49 -14.53
N GLU A 38 21.51 -3.94 -15.67
CA GLU A 38 20.87 -2.63 -15.74
C GLU A 38 19.47 -2.60 -15.09
N GLN A 39 18.78 -3.75 -15.12
CA GLN A 39 17.51 -3.96 -14.40
C GLN A 39 17.70 -4.29 -12.92
N ARG A 40 18.95 -4.38 -12.42
CA ARG A 40 19.16 -4.53 -10.97
C ARG A 40 18.47 -3.36 -10.27
N PRO A 41 17.57 -3.65 -9.32
CA PRO A 41 16.91 -2.59 -8.59
C PRO A 41 18.00 -1.70 -7.99
N LYS A 42 17.88 -0.39 -8.22
CA LYS A 42 18.73 0.61 -7.55
C LYS A 42 18.81 0.23 -6.08
N PRO A 43 19.97 0.38 -5.40
CA PRO A 43 20.11 -0.03 -4.01
C PRO A 43 18.94 0.53 -3.22
N TYR A 44 18.15 -0.37 -2.62
CA TYR A 44 16.91 -0.09 -1.93
C TYR A 44 17.22 0.90 -0.80
N ARG A 45 16.94 2.17 -1.00
CA ARG A 45 16.98 3.15 0.08
C ARG A 45 15.78 2.88 0.96
N ARG A 46 16.04 2.41 2.17
CA ARG A 46 14.99 2.20 3.18
C ARG A 46 14.20 3.48 3.33
N PHE A 47 12.91 3.43 2.94
CA PHE A 47 12.00 4.53 3.17
C PHE A 47 11.64 4.54 4.66
N GLU A 48 12.28 5.41 5.43
CA GLU A 48 12.07 5.50 6.87
C GLU A 48 12.23 6.95 7.32
N ARG A 49 11.27 7.43 8.08
CA ARG A 49 11.32 8.76 8.71
C ARG A 49 12.12 8.69 10.00
N SER A 50 12.62 9.85 10.44
CA SER A 50 13.56 9.95 11.55
C SER A 50 12.89 9.98 12.91
N HIS A 51 11.62 10.48 12.97
CA HIS A 51 10.94 10.69 14.25
C HIS A 51 9.49 10.21 14.18
N PHE A 52 8.95 9.91 15.37
CA PHE A 52 7.52 9.65 15.54
C PHE A 52 6.70 10.85 15.06
N GLY A 53 5.63 10.58 14.31
CA GLY A 53 4.73 11.60 13.79
C GLY A 53 5.21 12.35 12.55
N ASP A 54 6.43 12.11 12.05
CA ASP A 54 6.88 12.68 10.78
C ASP A 54 6.01 12.20 9.62
N LEU A 55 5.62 10.93 9.64
CA LEU A 55 4.80 10.32 8.60
C LEU A 55 3.93 9.20 9.17
N TRP A 56 2.64 9.28 8.92
CA TRP A 56 1.75 8.15 9.07
C TRP A 56 1.39 7.55 7.72
N GLN A 57 1.36 6.23 7.64
CA GLN A 57 0.84 5.48 6.51
C GLN A 57 -0.61 5.11 6.79
N GLY A 58 -1.53 5.48 5.91
CA GLY A 58 -2.95 5.15 6.01
C GLY A 58 -3.37 4.22 4.89
N ASP A 59 -4.08 3.14 5.22
CA ASP A 59 -4.60 2.20 4.25
C ASP A 59 -5.80 1.43 4.80
N ALA A 60 -6.46 0.65 3.93
CA ALA A 60 -7.59 -0.18 4.29
C ALA A 60 -7.44 -1.61 3.76
N MET A 61 -7.99 -2.58 4.49
CA MET A 61 -8.05 -3.96 4.06
C MET A 61 -9.44 -4.56 4.28
N HIS A 62 -9.76 -5.59 3.51
CA HIS A 62 -10.94 -6.41 3.75
C HIS A 62 -10.73 -7.24 5.03
N GLY A 63 -11.65 -7.13 5.96
CA GLY A 63 -11.69 -7.92 7.19
C GLY A 63 -12.49 -9.21 7.02
N PRO A 64 -12.97 -9.82 8.10
CA PRO A 64 -13.84 -10.99 8.05
C PRO A 64 -15.28 -10.62 7.61
N LYS A 65 -16.08 -11.64 7.37
CA LYS A 65 -17.53 -11.47 7.25
C LYS A 65 -18.17 -11.71 8.60
N LEU A 66 -19.10 -10.86 8.98
CA LEU A 66 -19.89 -10.95 10.22
C LEU A 66 -21.38 -10.96 9.90
N PRO A 67 -22.22 -11.50 10.79
CA PRO A 67 -23.69 -11.39 10.66
C PRO A 67 -24.10 -9.93 10.45
N ASP A 68 -24.92 -9.66 9.43
CA ASP A 68 -25.42 -8.31 9.15
C ASP A 68 -26.40 -7.89 10.26
N PRO A 69 -26.22 -6.72 10.91
CA PRO A 69 -27.14 -6.25 11.93
C PRO A 69 -28.60 -6.11 11.46
N ALA A 70 -28.81 -5.85 10.17
CA ALA A 70 -30.14 -5.72 9.58
C ALA A 70 -30.78 -7.07 9.20
N ASN A 71 -29.96 -8.10 8.95
CA ASN A 71 -30.41 -9.45 8.61
C ASN A 71 -29.34 -10.47 9.05
N PRO A 72 -29.47 -11.05 10.26
CA PRO A 72 -28.48 -11.97 10.83
C PRO A 72 -28.22 -13.23 10.02
N ASP A 73 -29.13 -13.63 9.15
CA ASP A 73 -28.97 -14.78 8.25
C ASP A 73 -28.00 -14.48 7.09
N ARG A 74 -27.64 -13.22 6.89
CA ARG A 74 -26.70 -12.78 5.88
C ARG A 74 -25.36 -12.42 6.52
N GLN A 75 -24.30 -12.79 5.81
CA GLN A 75 -22.95 -12.38 6.14
C GLN A 75 -22.56 -11.11 5.39
N ARG A 76 -22.03 -10.14 6.10
CA ARG A 76 -21.58 -8.87 5.54
C ARG A 76 -20.10 -8.66 5.76
N GLN A 77 -19.40 -8.21 4.71
CA GLN A 77 -17.99 -7.85 4.73
C GLN A 77 -17.75 -6.64 5.64
N VAL A 78 -16.74 -6.71 6.51
CA VAL A 78 -16.20 -5.55 7.22
C VAL A 78 -14.86 -5.13 6.65
N PHE A 79 -14.46 -3.89 6.92
CA PHE A 79 -13.25 -3.26 6.38
C PHE A 79 -12.45 -2.69 7.55
N LEU A 80 -11.16 -2.99 7.60
CA LEU A 80 -10.23 -2.41 8.56
C LEU A 80 -9.58 -1.19 7.95
N PHE A 81 -9.74 -0.03 8.59
CA PHE A 81 -8.89 1.13 8.36
C PHE A 81 -7.82 1.19 9.44
N ALA A 82 -6.60 1.53 9.05
CA ALA A 82 -5.50 1.73 9.98
C ALA A 82 -4.59 2.88 9.56
N PHE A 83 -4.01 3.52 10.56
CA PHE A 83 -2.88 4.43 10.40
C PHE A 83 -1.70 3.87 11.17
N LEU A 84 -0.51 3.88 10.56
CA LEU A 84 0.73 3.33 11.11
C LEU A 84 1.82 4.39 11.02
N ASP A 85 2.50 4.64 12.12
CA ASP A 85 3.66 5.53 12.15
C ASP A 85 4.86 4.89 11.47
N ASP A 86 5.45 5.63 10.53
CA ASP A 86 6.52 5.13 9.68
C ASP A 86 7.81 4.84 10.45
N HIS A 87 8.11 5.61 11.49
CA HIS A 87 9.32 5.45 12.29
C HIS A 87 9.19 4.33 13.31
N THR A 88 8.20 4.41 14.18
CA THR A 88 8.06 3.51 15.33
C THR A 88 7.32 2.22 15.04
N ARG A 89 6.57 2.13 13.94
CA ARG A 89 5.60 1.06 13.63
C ARG A 89 4.39 1.04 14.57
N LEU A 90 4.26 2.01 15.45
CA LEU A 90 3.07 2.17 16.28
C LEU A 90 1.85 2.37 15.37
N VAL A 91 0.74 1.77 15.74
CA VAL A 91 -0.56 1.96 15.10
C VAL A 91 -1.36 2.96 15.92
N PRO A 92 -1.38 4.27 15.54
CA PRO A 92 -2.12 5.30 16.28
C PRO A 92 -3.60 4.95 16.43
N HIS A 93 -4.20 4.40 15.38
CA HIS A 93 -5.54 3.82 15.44
C HIS A 93 -5.77 2.82 14.31
N ALA A 94 -6.49 1.76 14.64
CA ALA A 94 -7.05 0.81 13.70
C ALA A 94 -8.47 0.43 14.14
N GLN A 95 -9.40 0.31 13.21
CA GLN A 95 -10.78 -0.02 13.52
C GLN A 95 -11.49 -0.67 12.33
N PHE A 96 -12.30 -1.69 12.60
CA PHE A 96 -13.19 -2.31 11.62
C PHE A 96 -14.48 -1.53 11.49
N TYR A 97 -15.00 -1.42 10.25
CA TYR A 97 -16.23 -0.74 9.88
C TYR A 97 -17.06 -1.59 8.92
N TRP A 98 -18.36 -1.30 8.80
CA TRP A 98 -19.26 -2.01 7.90
C TRP A 98 -19.13 -1.62 6.42
N ASN A 99 -18.38 -0.60 6.09
CA ASN A 99 -18.16 -0.16 4.71
C ASN A 99 -16.82 0.57 4.57
N GLU A 100 -16.35 0.65 3.32
CA GLU A 100 -15.13 1.35 2.94
C GLU A 100 -15.46 2.73 2.37
N GLN A 101 -16.12 3.57 3.17
CA GLN A 101 -16.50 4.91 2.76
C GLN A 101 -15.70 5.98 3.51
N LEU A 102 -15.56 7.15 2.88
CA LEU A 102 -14.82 8.29 3.41
C LEU A 102 -15.10 8.61 4.88
N PRO A 103 -16.37 8.69 5.38
CA PRO A 103 -16.62 8.99 6.79
C PRO A 103 -16.01 7.98 7.78
N ARG A 104 -15.76 6.74 7.35
CA ARG A 104 -15.14 5.70 8.19
C ARG A 104 -13.64 5.89 8.30
N MET A 105 -13.00 6.23 7.21
CA MET A 105 -11.60 6.61 7.20
C MET A 105 -11.36 7.89 8.01
N GLU A 106 -12.22 8.88 7.85
CA GLU A 106 -12.16 10.13 8.63
C GLU A 106 -12.33 9.90 10.13
N ASP A 107 -13.25 9.02 10.55
CA ASP A 107 -13.40 8.65 11.97
C ASP A 107 -12.14 7.96 12.50
N CYS A 108 -11.57 7.02 11.73
CA CYS A 108 -10.32 6.36 12.09
C CYS A 108 -9.17 7.38 12.22
N PHE A 109 -9.01 8.28 11.26
CA PHE A 109 -7.98 9.31 11.27
C PHE A 109 -8.14 10.29 12.44
N LYS A 110 -9.37 10.75 12.68
CA LYS A 110 -9.71 11.61 13.82
C LYS A 110 -9.31 10.96 15.15
N ARG A 111 -9.64 9.68 15.35
CA ARG A 111 -9.29 8.95 16.59
C ARG A 111 -7.78 8.81 16.75
N ALA A 112 -7.07 8.55 15.68
CA ALA A 112 -5.60 8.53 15.68
C ALA A 112 -5.03 9.87 16.15
N ILE A 113 -5.50 10.99 15.57
CA ILE A 113 -5.06 12.35 15.92
C ILE A 113 -5.41 12.71 17.36
N LEU A 114 -6.60 12.37 17.83
CA LEU A 114 -7.01 12.66 19.22
C LEU A 114 -6.16 11.93 20.26
N ARG A 115 -5.60 10.75 19.89
CA ARG A 115 -4.80 9.94 20.80
C ARG A 115 -3.32 10.32 20.80
N TYR A 116 -2.75 10.65 19.64
CA TYR A 116 -1.30 10.82 19.47
C TYR A 116 -0.88 12.17 18.88
N GLY A 117 -1.81 13.09 18.68
CA GLY A 117 -1.55 14.34 18.00
C GLY A 117 -1.55 14.19 16.47
N ARG A 118 -1.43 15.31 15.77
CA ARG A 118 -1.38 15.32 14.31
C ARG A 118 0.00 14.93 13.78
N PRO A 119 0.11 14.12 12.72
CA PRO A 119 1.37 13.90 12.05
C PRO A 119 1.78 15.12 11.21
N VAL A 120 3.06 15.21 10.85
CA VAL A 120 3.54 16.19 9.88
C VAL A 120 3.02 15.87 8.49
N SER A 121 3.01 14.59 8.13
CA SER A 121 2.54 14.12 6.84
C SER A 121 1.78 12.79 6.94
N VAL A 122 0.89 12.55 5.98
CA VAL A 122 0.18 11.29 5.82
C VAL A 122 0.37 10.75 4.40
N TYR A 123 0.83 9.51 4.30
CA TYR A 123 1.00 8.78 3.06
C TYR A 123 -0.18 7.83 2.89
N VAL A 124 -0.90 7.97 1.80
CA VAL A 124 -2.08 7.16 1.48
C VAL A 124 -2.03 6.73 0.02
N ASP A 125 -2.75 5.68 -0.31
CA ASP A 125 -2.87 5.23 -1.68
C ASP A 125 -3.73 6.16 -2.56
N GLN A 126 -3.89 5.79 -3.82
CA GLN A 126 -4.76 6.50 -4.75
C GLN A 126 -6.22 5.99 -4.73
N GLY A 127 -6.63 5.26 -3.71
CA GLY A 127 -8.02 4.83 -3.53
C GLY A 127 -8.99 6.01 -3.50
N SER A 128 -10.23 5.78 -3.93
CA SER A 128 -11.25 6.84 -4.04
C SER A 128 -11.48 7.59 -2.73
N VAL A 129 -11.40 6.87 -1.61
CA VAL A 129 -11.58 7.42 -0.25
C VAL A 129 -10.48 8.44 0.08
N TYR A 130 -9.23 8.14 -0.28
CA TYR A 130 -8.08 9.00 0.01
C TYR A 130 -7.88 10.11 -1.02
N LYS A 131 -8.42 9.96 -2.24
CA LYS A 131 -8.41 11.00 -3.27
C LYS A 131 -9.49 12.06 -3.08
N ALA A 132 -10.48 11.80 -2.23
CA ALA A 132 -11.58 12.73 -2.02
C ALA A 132 -11.08 14.14 -1.67
N ASN A 133 -11.69 15.16 -2.26
CA ASN A 133 -11.37 16.56 -1.98
C ASN A 133 -11.56 16.89 -0.51
N GLN A 134 -12.54 16.27 0.15
CA GLN A 134 -12.80 16.42 1.57
C GLN A 134 -11.60 16.00 2.44
N PHE A 135 -10.99 14.84 2.19
CA PHE A 135 -9.80 14.42 2.93
C PHE A 135 -8.61 15.37 2.70
N ASN A 136 -8.45 15.87 1.47
CA ASN A 136 -7.46 16.90 1.18
C ASN A 136 -7.70 18.18 1.99
N THR A 137 -8.96 18.62 2.07
CA THR A 137 -9.35 19.80 2.85
C THR A 137 -9.07 19.59 4.35
N ILE A 138 -9.39 18.41 4.90
CA ILE A 138 -9.11 18.07 6.30
C ILE A 138 -7.60 18.15 6.57
N CYS A 139 -6.77 17.54 5.73
CA CYS A 139 -5.32 17.60 5.87
C CYS A 139 -4.80 19.05 5.82
N ALA A 140 -5.28 19.85 4.86
CA ALA A 140 -4.89 21.24 4.72
C ALA A 140 -5.29 22.08 5.95
N CYS A 141 -6.52 21.94 6.44
CA CYS A 141 -6.99 22.63 7.65
C CYS A 141 -6.19 22.27 8.91
N LEU A 142 -5.71 21.04 9.00
CA LEU A 142 -4.88 20.56 10.12
C LEU A 142 -3.39 20.83 9.92
N GLY A 143 -2.97 21.41 8.79
CA GLY A 143 -1.56 21.61 8.46
C GLY A 143 -0.79 20.30 8.28
N ILE A 144 -1.45 19.26 7.77
CA ILE A 144 -0.88 17.94 7.49
C ILE A 144 -0.57 17.84 5.99
N GLN A 145 0.67 17.51 5.64
CA GLN A 145 1.04 17.26 4.26
C GLN A 145 0.48 15.91 3.79
N ARG A 146 -0.45 15.91 2.84
CA ARG A 146 -0.92 14.70 2.20
C ARG A 146 0.04 14.26 1.09
N ILE A 147 0.52 13.02 1.14
CA ILE A 147 1.37 12.38 0.14
C ILE A 147 0.57 11.23 -0.48
N LEU A 148 0.33 11.29 -1.79
CA LEU A 148 -0.30 10.19 -2.53
C LEU A 148 0.76 9.22 -3.04
N GLY A 149 0.55 7.93 -2.79
CA GLY A 149 1.41 6.88 -3.32
C GLY A 149 1.46 6.91 -4.85
N THR A 150 2.65 6.77 -5.42
CA THR A 150 2.80 6.64 -6.86
C THR A 150 2.33 5.24 -7.28
N PRO A 151 1.50 5.12 -8.33
CA PRO A 151 1.13 3.82 -8.88
C PRO A 151 2.39 3.01 -9.20
N TYR A 152 2.39 1.72 -8.88
CA TYR A 152 3.49 0.78 -9.12
C TYR A 152 4.79 1.04 -8.33
N TYR A 153 4.77 1.89 -7.28
CA TYR A 153 5.93 2.14 -6.43
C TYR A 153 5.61 1.75 -4.97
N PRO A 154 5.78 0.47 -4.60
CA PRO A 154 5.33 -0.08 -3.30
C PRO A 154 6.21 0.33 -2.11
N GLU A 155 7.36 0.98 -2.35
CA GLU A 155 8.39 1.21 -1.32
C GLU A 155 7.88 1.98 -0.08
N GLY A 156 6.87 2.85 -0.25
CA GLY A 156 6.28 3.62 0.85
C GLY A 156 5.22 2.88 1.65
N ARG A 157 4.71 1.72 1.19
CA ARG A 157 3.55 1.02 1.80
C ARG A 157 3.90 -0.28 2.54
N GLY A 158 5.09 -0.80 2.33
CA GLY A 158 5.48 -2.13 2.84
C GLY A 158 5.32 -2.31 4.36
N LYS A 159 5.27 -1.21 5.13
CA LYS A 159 5.13 -1.26 6.58
C LYS A 159 3.67 -1.49 7.00
N ILE A 160 2.73 -0.74 6.44
CA ILE A 160 1.30 -0.94 6.72
C ILE A 160 0.79 -2.24 6.09
N GLU A 161 1.33 -2.63 4.93
CA GLU A 161 1.04 -3.94 4.30
C GLU A 161 1.47 -5.09 5.22
N ARG A 162 2.64 -5.00 5.86
CA ARG A 162 3.08 -6.00 6.84
C ARG A 162 2.18 -6.03 8.09
N PHE A 163 1.70 -4.90 8.56
CA PHE A 163 0.71 -4.85 9.62
C PHE A 163 -0.58 -5.58 9.22
N PHE A 164 -1.08 -5.35 8.01
CA PHE A 164 -2.25 -6.06 7.51
C PHE A 164 -2.02 -7.56 7.31
N GLN A 165 -0.81 -7.96 6.87
CA GLN A 165 -0.44 -9.37 6.81
C GLN A 165 -0.51 -10.02 8.21
N PHE A 166 0.02 -9.37 9.25
CA PHE A 166 -0.09 -9.83 10.62
C PHE A 166 -1.56 -9.95 11.07
N VAL A 167 -2.40 -8.95 10.77
CA VAL A 167 -3.83 -9.04 11.08
C VAL A 167 -4.48 -10.24 10.38
N GLN A 168 -4.12 -10.52 9.12
CA GLN A 168 -4.69 -11.62 8.34
C GLN A 168 -4.16 -13.00 8.77
N SER A 169 -2.85 -13.12 9.07
CA SER A 169 -2.21 -14.41 9.34
C SER A 169 -2.32 -14.85 10.81
N ASP A 170 -2.38 -13.90 11.73
CA ASP A 170 -2.28 -14.20 13.17
C ASP A 170 -3.57 -13.79 13.89
N PHE A 171 -3.97 -12.53 13.82
CA PHE A 171 -5.11 -12.02 14.57
C PHE A 171 -6.46 -12.62 14.13
N LEU A 172 -6.77 -12.63 12.84
CA LEU A 172 -8.07 -13.13 12.35
C LEU A 172 -8.22 -14.66 12.52
N PRO A 173 -7.20 -15.51 12.32
CA PRO A 173 -7.29 -16.93 12.62
C PRO A 173 -7.48 -17.22 14.11
N GLU A 174 -6.80 -16.48 15.00
CA GLU A 174 -7.00 -16.60 16.44
C GLU A 174 -8.45 -16.29 16.85
N LEU A 175 -9.03 -15.25 16.25
CA LEU A 175 -10.44 -14.90 16.47
C LEU A 175 -11.42 -15.94 15.92
N ALA A 176 -11.07 -16.69 14.89
CA ALA A 176 -11.92 -17.76 14.36
C ALA A 176 -12.21 -18.86 15.39
N HIS A 177 -11.34 -19.02 16.39
CA HIS A 177 -11.53 -19.92 17.54
C HIS A 177 -12.34 -19.26 18.69
N SER A 178 -12.67 -17.98 18.58
CA SER A 178 -13.45 -17.23 19.56
C SER A 178 -14.89 -17.00 19.07
N SER A 179 -15.80 -16.72 20.00
CA SER A 179 -17.22 -16.47 19.69
C SER A 179 -17.50 -15.03 19.23
N VAL A 180 -16.61 -14.41 18.47
CA VAL A 180 -16.79 -13.06 17.94
C VAL A 180 -17.85 -13.08 16.85
N SER A 181 -19.03 -12.49 17.15
CA SER A 181 -20.18 -12.44 16.25
C SER A 181 -20.62 -11.02 15.90
N SER A 182 -19.97 -10.00 16.45
CA SER A 182 -20.36 -8.62 16.24
C SER A 182 -19.15 -7.72 15.95
N LEU A 183 -19.38 -6.64 15.21
CA LEU A 183 -18.35 -5.62 14.91
C LEU A 183 -17.78 -4.99 16.20
N ARG A 184 -18.61 -4.84 17.24
CA ARG A 184 -18.17 -4.32 18.54
C ARG A 184 -17.15 -5.26 19.19
N GLN A 185 -17.46 -6.56 19.25
CA GLN A 185 -16.54 -7.57 19.82
C GLN A 185 -15.25 -7.65 19.01
N LEU A 186 -15.35 -7.64 17.66
CA LEU A 186 -14.17 -7.63 16.79
C LEU A 186 -13.24 -6.44 17.07
N ASN A 187 -13.82 -5.23 17.23
CA ASN A 187 -13.02 -4.04 17.56
C ASN A 187 -12.48 -4.06 18.99
N GLN A 188 -13.19 -4.65 19.95
CA GLN A 188 -12.67 -4.83 21.30
C GLN A 188 -11.45 -5.76 21.32
N SER A 189 -11.51 -6.89 20.59
CA SER A 189 -10.37 -7.81 20.47
C SER A 189 -9.18 -7.19 19.74
N LEU A 190 -9.40 -6.29 18.76
CA LEU A 190 -8.31 -5.62 18.06
C LEU A 190 -7.55 -4.63 18.95
N LEU A 191 -8.18 -4.11 20.00
CA LEU A 191 -7.62 -3.09 20.90
C LEU A 191 -7.07 -3.68 22.22
N ALA A 192 -7.27 -4.98 22.45
CA ALA A 192 -6.77 -5.71 23.61
C ALA A 192 -5.30 -6.10 23.43
#